data_d97caaba234df9c0d8b4cd768f1666b0
#
_entry.id   d97caaba234df9c0d8b4cd768f1666b0
#
_cell.length_a   1.000
_cell.length_b   1.000
_cell.length_c   1.000
_cell.angle_alpha   90.00
_cell.angle_beta   90.00
_cell.angle_gamma   90.00
#
_symmetry.space_group_name_H-M   'P 1'
#
loop_
_entity.id
_entity.type
_entity.pdbx_description
1 polymer ?
#
loop_
_entity_poly.entity_id
_entity_poly.type
_entity_poly.pdbx_seq_one_letter_code
_entity_poly.pdbx_strand_id
1 'polypeptide(L)'
;MTPEPLPELSKVPLAVNLVRSDEARKLITAAVQTTPPITRLYAVPPGTPKDRVRTLQKSFMDTMKDPDFLAEAKKSNLEIDPPSGDEAGKAIDSLFHLEPALVAKMKTILLGD
;
A
#
# COMPACT_ATOMS: atom_id res chain seq x y z
N MET A 1 7.72 3.62 2.19
CA MET A 1 8.20 2.22 2.16
C MET A 1 9.08 2.06 0.93
N THR A 2 10.28 1.54 1.06
CA THR A 2 11.13 1.22 -0.09
C THR A 2 10.62 -0.12 -0.64
N PRO A 3 10.34 -0.25 -1.94
CA PRO A 3 9.86 -1.51 -2.49
C PRO A 3 10.97 -2.55 -2.38
N GLU A 4 10.65 -3.67 -1.79
CA GLU A 4 11.54 -4.82 -1.72
C GLU A 4 11.12 -5.88 -2.73
N PRO A 5 12.06 -6.55 -3.41
CA PRO A 5 11.72 -7.65 -4.31
C PRO A 5 11.18 -8.83 -3.49
N LEU A 6 10.17 -9.50 -4.04
CA LEU A 6 9.70 -10.77 -3.48
C LEU A 6 10.86 -11.79 -3.44
N PRO A 7 10.99 -12.61 -2.39
CA PRO A 7 12.07 -13.59 -2.26
C PRO A 7 12.22 -14.49 -3.49
N GLU A 8 11.10 -14.94 -4.06
CA GLU A 8 11.07 -15.79 -5.27
C GLU A 8 11.53 -15.04 -6.52
N LEU A 9 11.41 -13.70 -6.52
CA LEU A 9 11.76 -12.82 -7.64
C LEU A 9 13.03 -12.00 -7.38
N SER A 10 13.90 -12.44 -6.48
CA SER A 10 15.11 -11.72 -6.06
C SER A 10 16.06 -11.37 -7.23
N LYS A 11 15.99 -12.10 -8.34
CA LYS A 11 16.77 -11.84 -9.57
C LYS A 11 16.04 -10.94 -10.57
N VAL A 12 14.77 -10.61 -10.33
CA VAL A 12 13.98 -9.74 -11.20
C VAL A 12 14.14 -8.30 -10.71
N PRO A 13 14.62 -7.39 -11.54
CA PRO A 13 14.77 -6.00 -11.13
C PRO A 13 13.40 -5.34 -10.90
N LEU A 14 13.31 -4.50 -9.89
CA LEU A 14 12.11 -3.70 -9.64
C LEU A 14 11.88 -2.73 -10.83
N ALA A 15 10.62 -2.58 -11.24
CA ALA A 15 10.23 -1.70 -12.34
C ALA A 15 10.75 -0.25 -12.15
N VAL A 16 10.76 0.24 -10.91
CA VAL A 16 11.29 1.56 -10.56
C VAL A 16 12.78 1.72 -10.88
N ASN A 17 13.56 0.64 -10.94
CA ASN A 17 14.97 0.63 -11.25
C ASN A 17 15.26 0.56 -12.76
N LEU A 18 14.26 0.21 -13.57
CA LEU A 18 14.39 0.08 -15.02
C LEU A 18 14.10 1.39 -15.75
N VAL A 19 13.45 2.34 -15.12
CA VAL A 19 13.12 3.63 -15.73
C VAL A 19 14.31 4.58 -15.74
N ARG A 20 14.43 5.34 -16.84
CA ARG A 20 15.57 6.23 -17.10
C ARG A 20 15.33 7.69 -16.68
N SER A 21 14.09 8.09 -16.39
CA SER A 21 13.75 9.45 -15.99
C SER A 21 13.18 9.51 -14.57
N ASP A 22 13.44 10.60 -13.86
CA ASP A 22 12.89 10.83 -12.52
C ASP A 22 11.37 10.96 -12.54
N GLU A 23 10.82 11.51 -13.63
CA GLU A 23 9.38 11.60 -13.82
C GLU A 23 8.72 10.21 -13.89
N ALA A 24 9.27 9.29 -14.70
CA ALA A 24 8.78 7.92 -14.79
C ALA A 24 8.93 7.19 -13.45
N ARG A 25 9.99 7.45 -12.70
CA ARG A 25 10.20 6.91 -11.35
C ARG A 25 9.11 7.39 -10.40
N LYS A 26 8.81 8.69 -10.37
CA LYS A 26 7.73 9.27 -9.56
C LYS A 26 6.36 8.69 -9.93
N LEU A 27 6.07 8.51 -11.23
CA LEU A 27 4.82 7.89 -11.71
C LEU A 27 4.67 6.45 -11.21
N ILE A 28 5.70 5.62 -11.37
CA ILE A 28 5.66 4.22 -10.90
C ILE A 28 5.51 4.18 -9.37
N THR A 29 6.23 5.01 -8.65
CA THR A 29 6.12 5.07 -7.19
C THR A 29 4.70 5.44 -6.77
N ALA A 30 4.13 6.49 -7.33
CA ALA A 30 2.79 6.95 -6.98
C ALA A 30 1.68 5.95 -7.40
N ALA A 31 1.73 5.43 -8.63
CA ALA A 31 0.65 4.62 -9.19
C ALA A 31 0.73 3.14 -8.80
N VAL A 32 1.94 2.61 -8.60
CA VAL A 32 2.15 1.16 -8.42
C VAL A 32 2.58 0.82 -6.99
N GLN A 33 3.48 1.62 -6.39
CA GLN A 33 4.07 1.27 -5.09
C GLN A 33 3.26 1.80 -3.90
N THR A 34 2.58 2.94 -4.04
CA THR A 34 1.79 3.54 -2.97
C THR A 34 0.39 2.92 -2.87
N THR A 35 -0.12 2.37 -3.96
CA THR A 35 -1.50 1.86 -4.03
C THR A 35 -1.74 0.54 -3.28
N PRO A 36 -0.87 -0.49 -3.33
CA PRO A 36 -1.15 -1.78 -2.70
C PRO A 36 -1.49 -1.71 -1.21
N PRO A 37 -0.78 -0.92 -0.38
CA PRO A 37 -1.07 -0.81 1.05
C PRO A 37 -2.46 -0.26 1.38
N ILE A 38 -3.12 0.41 0.43
CA ILE A 38 -4.42 1.08 0.63
C ILE A 38 -5.57 0.46 -0.16
N THR A 39 -5.33 -0.59 -0.93
CA THR A 39 -6.35 -1.21 -1.80
C THR A 39 -7.47 -1.87 -1.01
N ARG A 40 -7.18 -2.36 0.19
CA ARG A 40 -8.14 -3.03 1.08
C ARG A 40 -8.02 -2.47 2.48
N LEU A 41 -8.60 -1.30 2.71
CA LEU A 41 -8.60 -0.62 4.00
C LEU A 41 -9.89 -0.83 4.77
N TYR A 42 -9.75 -0.97 6.08
CA TYR A 42 -10.85 -0.74 7.02
C TYR A 42 -10.69 0.66 7.60
N ALA A 43 -11.73 1.46 7.53
CA ALA A 43 -11.75 2.81 8.07
C ALA A 43 -12.87 2.97 9.08
N VAL A 44 -12.70 3.89 10.01
CA VAL A 44 -13.73 4.29 10.98
C VAL A 44 -14.18 5.73 10.68
N PRO A 45 -15.41 6.10 11.07
CA PRO A 45 -15.91 7.46 10.87
C PRO A 45 -15.00 8.52 11.53
N PRO A 46 -14.94 9.73 10.97
CA PRO A 46 -14.29 10.87 11.62
C PRO A 46 -14.84 11.09 13.04
N GLY A 47 -13.96 11.44 13.97
CA GLY A 47 -14.34 11.68 15.38
C GLY A 47 -14.45 10.40 16.23
N THR A 48 -14.18 9.22 15.67
CA THR A 48 -14.09 7.98 16.49
C THR A 48 -13.04 8.16 17.61
N PRO A 49 -13.37 7.86 18.88
CA PRO A 49 -12.44 8.00 20.02
C PRO A 49 -11.14 7.24 19.77
N LYS A 50 -10.01 7.86 20.08
CA LYS A 50 -8.67 7.33 19.78
C LYS A 50 -8.39 5.98 20.45
N ASP A 51 -8.93 5.75 21.64
CA ASP A 51 -8.82 4.48 22.37
C ASP A 51 -9.51 3.35 21.60
N ARG A 52 -10.70 3.59 21.04
CA ARG A 52 -11.42 2.64 20.20
C ARG A 52 -10.66 2.33 18.89
N VAL A 53 -10.12 3.37 18.25
CA VAL A 53 -9.28 3.19 17.05
C VAL A 53 -8.10 2.29 17.35
N ARG A 54 -7.37 2.56 18.46
CA ARG A 54 -6.23 1.73 18.87
C ARG A 54 -6.63 0.28 19.16
N THR A 55 -7.77 0.08 19.84
CA THR A 55 -8.28 -1.26 20.12
C THR A 55 -8.55 -2.03 18.83
N LEU A 56 -9.23 -1.39 17.85
CA LEU A 56 -9.52 -2.00 16.55
C LEU A 56 -8.25 -2.30 15.74
N GLN A 57 -7.30 -1.36 15.70
CA GLN A 57 -6.01 -1.56 15.04
C GLN A 57 -5.25 -2.74 15.67
N LYS A 58 -5.19 -2.79 17.00
CA LYS A 58 -4.53 -3.89 17.71
C LYS A 58 -5.19 -5.22 17.40
N SER A 59 -6.51 -5.31 17.52
CA SER A 59 -7.25 -6.55 17.27
C SER A 59 -7.08 -7.01 15.82
N PHE A 60 -7.09 -6.09 14.85
CA PHE A 60 -6.83 -6.42 13.45
C PHE A 60 -5.42 -7.01 13.26
N MET A 61 -4.40 -6.34 13.79
CA MET A 61 -3.02 -6.82 13.69
C MET A 61 -2.77 -8.14 14.46
N ASP A 62 -3.47 -8.36 15.56
CA ASP A 62 -3.40 -9.63 16.29
C ASP A 62 -4.04 -10.76 15.47
N THR A 63 -5.18 -10.52 14.82
CA THR A 63 -5.82 -11.48 13.91
C THR A 63 -4.91 -11.86 12.75
N MET A 64 -4.19 -10.87 12.16
CA MET A 64 -3.25 -11.13 11.06
C MET A 64 -2.03 -11.98 11.47
N LYS A 65 -1.82 -12.18 12.77
CA LYS A 65 -0.75 -13.03 13.31
C LYS A 65 -1.28 -14.33 13.92
N ASP A 66 -2.59 -14.51 13.93
CA ASP A 66 -3.22 -15.69 14.47
C ASP A 66 -2.87 -16.95 13.66
N PRO A 67 -2.40 -18.04 14.28
CA PRO A 67 -1.97 -19.24 13.58
C PRO A 67 -3.06 -19.90 12.74
N ASP A 68 -4.30 -19.92 13.24
CA ASP A 68 -5.43 -20.55 12.54
C ASP A 68 -5.83 -19.73 11.33
N PHE A 69 -5.87 -18.40 11.48
CA PHE A 69 -6.09 -17.46 10.36
C PHE A 69 -5.03 -17.61 9.28
N LEU A 70 -3.74 -17.66 9.66
CA LEU A 70 -2.63 -17.83 8.71
C LEU A 70 -2.67 -19.19 8.00
N ALA A 71 -3.09 -20.24 8.69
CA ALA A 71 -3.26 -21.56 8.09
C ALA A 71 -4.37 -21.57 7.02
N GLU A 72 -5.51 -20.90 7.28
CA GLU A 72 -6.59 -20.75 6.31
C GLU A 72 -6.18 -19.88 5.12
N ALA A 73 -5.50 -18.77 5.36
CA ALA A 73 -4.97 -17.90 4.32
C ALA A 73 -4.03 -18.68 3.38
N LYS A 74 -3.12 -19.48 3.95
CA LYS A 74 -2.20 -20.33 3.18
C LYS A 74 -2.93 -21.38 2.35
N LYS A 75 -3.96 -22.03 2.88
CA LYS A 75 -4.80 -22.98 2.10
C LYS A 75 -5.47 -22.30 0.91
N SER A 76 -5.84 -21.04 1.07
CA SER A 76 -6.49 -20.23 0.03
C SER A 76 -5.49 -19.51 -0.89
N ASN A 77 -4.19 -19.79 -0.76
CA ASN A 77 -3.11 -19.10 -1.47
C ASN A 77 -3.17 -17.55 -1.32
N LEU A 78 -3.56 -17.08 -0.15
CA LEU A 78 -3.57 -15.66 0.19
C LEU A 78 -2.31 -15.30 0.97
N GLU A 79 -1.56 -14.33 0.46
CA GLU A 79 -0.46 -13.73 1.18
C GLU A 79 -0.98 -12.69 2.17
N ILE A 80 -0.51 -12.77 3.42
CA ILE A 80 -0.92 -11.87 4.49
C ILE A 80 0.30 -11.06 4.93
N ASP A 81 0.35 -9.82 4.46
CA ASP A 81 1.36 -8.82 4.82
C ASP A 81 0.70 -7.44 4.99
N PRO A 82 -0.12 -7.25 6.04
CA PRO A 82 -0.84 -6.01 6.25
C PRO A 82 0.09 -4.90 6.73
N PRO A 83 0.02 -3.70 6.14
CA PRO A 83 0.65 -2.53 6.73
C PRO A 83 -0.06 -2.15 8.04
N SER A 84 0.67 -1.54 8.95
CA SER A 84 0.07 -0.89 10.12
C SER A 84 -0.85 0.27 9.72
N GLY A 85 -1.77 0.67 10.61
CA GLY A 85 -2.62 1.84 10.37
C GLY A 85 -1.83 3.13 10.12
N ASP A 86 -0.69 3.28 10.77
CA ASP A 86 0.20 4.45 10.58
C ASP A 86 0.87 4.43 9.20
N GLU A 87 1.31 3.26 8.72
CA GLU A 87 1.88 3.10 7.38
C GLU A 87 0.82 3.34 6.30
N ALA A 88 -0.39 2.81 6.47
CA ALA A 88 -1.51 3.07 5.58
C ALA A 88 -1.86 4.57 5.55
N GLY A 89 -1.90 5.23 6.72
CA GLY A 89 -2.11 6.67 6.83
C GLY A 89 -1.05 7.49 6.08
N LYS A 90 0.23 7.16 6.24
CA LYS A 90 1.32 7.81 5.50
C LYS A 90 1.23 7.60 3.99
N ALA A 91 0.84 6.39 3.56
CA ALA A 91 0.64 6.11 2.14
C ALA A 91 -0.48 6.98 1.55
N ILE A 92 -1.62 7.11 2.23
CA ILE A 92 -2.72 7.98 1.83
C ILE A 92 -2.27 9.44 1.80
N ASP A 93 -1.62 9.92 2.87
CA ASP A 93 -1.14 11.30 2.98
C ASP A 93 -0.19 11.65 1.83
N SER A 94 0.71 10.74 1.46
CA SER A 94 1.64 10.95 0.34
C SER A 94 0.94 11.15 -1.01
N LEU A 95 -0.25 10.55 -1.22
CA LEU A 95 -1.03 10.76 -2.45
C LEU A 95 -1.64 12.16 -2.53
N PHE A 96 -2.00 12.75 -1.39
CA PHE A 96 -2.51 14.13 -1.35
C PHE A 96 -1.42 15.19 -1.55
N HIS A 97 -0.15 14.81 -1.40
CA HIS A 97 1.01 15.70 -1.58
C HIS A 97 1.72 15.53 -2.92
N LEU A 98 1.10 14.84 -3.89
CA LEU A 98 1.66 14.70 -5.23
C LEU A 98 1.68 16.06 -5.96
N GLU A 99 2.74 16.28 -6.73
CA GLU A 99 2.86 17.48 -7.57
C GLU A 99 1.69 17.55 -8.58
N PRO A 100 1.05 18.73 -8.78
CA PRO A 100 -0.10 18.84 -9.71
C PRO A 100 0.19 18.35 -11.13
N ALA A 101 1.41 18.58 -11.63
CA ALA A 101 1.84 18.09 -12.95
C ALA A 101 1.85 16.56 -13.02
N LEU A 102 2.28 15.90 -11.93
CA LEU A 102 2.28 14.44 -11.84
C LEU A 102 0.85 13.88 -11.83
N VAL A 103 -0.05 14.52 -11.08
CA VAL A 103 -1.48 14.16 -11.01
C VAL A 103 -2.12 14.31 -12.39
N ALA A 104 -1.86 15.41 -13.12
CA ALA A 104 -2.37 15.62 -14.48
C ALA A 104 -1.91 14.49 -15.41
N LYS A 105 -0.63 14.14 -15.37
CA LYS A 105 -0.07 13.07 -16.19
C LYS A 105 -0.65 11.69 -15.85
N MET A 106 -0.84 11.41 -14.55
CA MET A 106 -1.52 10.18 -14.12
C MET A 106 -2.95 10.11 -14.66
N LYS A 107 -3.70 11.22 -14.64
CA LYS A 107 -5.05 11.27 -15.21
C LYS A 107 -5.03 10.92 -16.70
N THR A 108 -4.17 11.55 -17.49
CA THR A 108 -4.02 11.26 -18.92
C THR A 108 -3.70 9.78 -19.18
N ILE A 109 -2.81 9.18 -18.38
CA ILE A 109 -2.43 7.76 -18.54
C ILE A 109 -3.57 6.82 -18.16
N LEU A 110 -4.29 7.11 -17.07
CA LEU A 110 -5.30 6.21 -16.51
C LEU A 110 -6.68 6.38 -17.14
N LEU A 111 -7.04 7.58 -17.57
CA LEU A 111 -8.37 7.92 -18.08
C LEU A 111 -8.42 8.06 -19.61
N GLY A 112 -7.27 8.19 -20.26
CA GLY A 112 -7.17 8.21 -21.72
C GLY A 112 -7.67 9.51 -22.36
N ASP A 113 -7.47 10.66 -21.69
CA ASP A 113 -7.81 11.99 -22.22
C ASP A 113 -6.75 12.49 -23.22
#